data_53361e6757b395be5a3080c2e2a5bd00
#
_entry.id   53361e6757b395be5a3080c2e2a5bd00
#
_cell.length_a   1.000
_cell.length_b   1.000
_cell.length_c   1.000
_cell.angle_alpha   90.00
_cell.angle_beta   90.00
_cell.angle_gamma   90.00
#
_symmetry.space_group_name_H-M   'P 1'
#
loop_
_entity.id
_entity.type
_entity.pdbx_description
1 polymer ?
#
loop_
_entity_poly.entity_id
_entity_poly.type
_entity_poly.pdbx_seq_one_letter_code
_entity_poly.pdbx_strand_id
1 'polypeptide(L)'
;MSDDKAGEIVSRAMADRSVYDAMAARENEVWGKILPGRERSEAAIEDTKAGIELRVARHFSSLSTLAQEKKLKFEHGLTLGCGAGRCERELVQTGVCRTFHGIDISEDAIVAAQEIAREQNLPLTYEVADLNFVRLPERTFDLVVAQTCLHHILFLERVAEQVWRSLKPDGYLWIHDFIGETQGQYDLKRISIVNQILAILPEKFRKNKITGKLVTEIKRPEPGHLGSPFESIRSSEIVPVFQRSFTVEWKLEFDAFLRLVVPPGTRAAYLENDDSKALFETLMMLDDLCIKEEIVQPSGGQYLMRPKPLDDIPAKNTASG
;
A
#
# COMPACT_ATOMS: atom_id res chain seq x y z
N MET A 1 20.75 17.24 -1.96
CA MET A 1 20.78 17.03 -3.43
C MET A 1 19.80 15.93 -3.91
N SER A 2 19.59 14.81 -3.21
CA SER A 2 18.61 13.78 -3.64
C SER A 2 17.16 14.16 -3.35
N ASP A 3 16.90 14.83 -2.23
CA ASP A 3 15.55 15.25 -1.83
C ASP A 3 14.99 16.34 -2.78
N ASP A 4 15.86 17.13 -3.39
CA ASP A 4 15.53 18.14 -4.39
C ASP A 4 15.01 17.50 -5.69
N LYS A 5 15.69 16.48 -6.19
CA LYS A 5 15.27 15.76 -7.42
C LYS A 5 13.92 15.05 -7.28
N ALA A 6 13.62 14.48 -6.11
CA ALA A 6 12.33 13.83 -5.87
C ALA A 6 11.19 14.87 -5.93
N GLY A 7 11.38 16.04 -5.30
CA GLY A 7 10.44 17.15 -5.38
C GLY A 7 10.27 17.71 -6.79
N GLU A 8 11.35 17.80 -7.57
CA GLU A 8 11.31 18.24 -8.97
C GLU A 8 10.47 17.30 -9.85
N ILE A 9 10.59 15.97 -9.68
CA ILE A 9 9.79 14.98 -10.43
C ILE A 9 8.31 15.17 -10.13
N VAL A 10 7.93 15.26 -8.85
CA VAL A 10 6.55 15.53 -8.42
C VAL A 10 6.03 16.84 -9.01
N SER A 11 6.77 17.93 -8.83
CA SER A 11 6.37 19.27 -9.29
C SER A 11 6.18 19.32 -10.81
N ARG A 12 7.08 18.69 -11.56
CA ARG A 12 7.00 18.62 -13.02
C ARG A 12 5.80 17.81 -13.49
N ALA A 13 5.54 16.64 -12.87
CA ALA A 13 4.38 15.80 -13.21
C ALA A 13 3.05 16.49 -12.86
N MET A 14 3.02 17.32 -11.81
CA MET A 14 1.83 18.11 -11.44
C MET A 14 1.59 19.30 -12.38
N ALA A 15 2.66 19.91 -12.89
CA ALA A 15 2.58 21.13 -13.70
C ALA A 15 2.40 20.86 -15.19
N ASP A 16 2.87 19.73 -15.71
CA ASP A 16 2.88 19.41 -17.14
C ASP A 16 2.06 18.16 -17.44
N ARG A 17 0.92 18.35 -18.08
CA ARG A 17 0.00 17.27 -18.45
C ARG A 17 0.65 16.22 -19.36
N SER A 18 1.55 16.62 -20.26
CA SER A 18 2.22 15.68 -21.16
C SER A 18 3.21 14.78 -20.42
N VAL A 19 3.86 15.30 -19.39
CA VAL A 19 4.73 14.52 -18.48
C VAL A 19 3.88 13.52 -17.70
N TYR A 20 2.76 13.99 -17.13
CA TYR A 20 1.82 13.11 -16.44
C TYR A 20 1.34 11.97 -17.34
N ASP A 21 0.84 12.28 -18.54
CA ASP A 21 0.27 11.28 -19.46
C ASP A 21 1.31 10.23 -19.87
N ALA A 22 2.57 10.62 -20.06
CA ALA A 22 3.66 9.69 -20.33
C ALA A 22 3.96 8.78 -19.12
N MET A 23 3.90 9.31 -17.90
CA MET A 23 4.07 8.53 -16.67
C MET A 23 2.89 7.57 -16.48
N ALA A 24 1.65 8.02 -16.67
CA ALA A 24 0.45 7.20 -16.53
C ALA A 24 0.39 6.05 -17.55
N ALA A 25 0.79 6.31 -18.79
CA ALA A 25 0.90 5.26 -19.81
C ALA A 25 1.93 4.18 -19.43
N ARG A 26 3.07 4.60 -18.88
CA ARG A 26 4.10 3.66 -18.40
C ARG A 26 3.66 2.90 -17.16
N GLU A 27 2.92 3.54 -16.25
CA GLU A 27 2.31 2.92 -15.06
C GLU A 27 1.37 1.79 -15.47
N ASN A 28 0.44 2.06 -16.40
CA ASN A 28 -0.46 1.05 -16.96
C ASN A 28 0.30 -0.13 -17.59
N GLU A 29 1.35 0.15 -18.37
CA GLU A 29 2.19 -0.91 -18.97
C GLU A 29 2.87 -1.79 -17.90
N VAL A 30 3.36 -1.21 -16.81
CA VAL A 30 3.99 -1.95 -15.71
C VAL A 30 2.98 -2.87 -15.03
N TRP A 31 1.83 -2.35 -14.64
CA TRP A 31 0.80 -3.10 -13.92
C TRP A 31 0.08 -4.12 -14.81
N GLY A 32 -0.11 -3.84 -16.10
CA GLY A 32 -0.63 -4.81 -17.07
C GLY A 32 0.26 -6.07 -17.20
N LYS A 33 1.56 -5.96 -16.91
CA LYS A 33 2.49 -7.10 -16.93
C LYS A 33 2.49 -7.93 -15.64
N ILE A 34 1.90 -7.44 -14.54
CA ILE A 34 1.88 -8.08 -13.21
C ILE A 34 0.58 -8.87 -12.99
N LEU A 35 0.02 -9.45 -14.05
CA LEU A 35 -1.25 -10.18 -13.99
C LEU A 35 -1.21 -11.44 -13.14
N PRO A 36 -2.35 -11.81 -12.48
CA PRO A 36 -2.55 -13.12 -11.88
C PRO A 36 -2.45 -14.18 -12.97
N GLY A 37 -1.64 -15.22 -12.75
CA GLY A 37 -1.50 -16.33 -13.67
C GLY A 37 -0.17 -16.44 -14.39
N ARG A 38 0.74 -15.47 -14.25
CA ARG A 38 2.13 -15.67 -14.69
C ARG A 38 2.77 -16.78 -13.88
N GLU A 39 3.44 -17.71 -14.58
CA GLU A 39 4.28 -18.73 -13.95
C GLU A 39 5.26 -18.06 -13.00
N ARG A 40 5.13 -18.36 -11.72
CA ARG A 40 6.07 -17.94 -10.67
C ARG A 40 7.02 -19.10 -10.41
N SER A 41 8.30 -18.80 -10.20
CA SER A 41 9.23 -19.83 -9.74
C SER A 41 8.79 -20.42 -8.39
N GLU A 42 9.14 -21.68 -8.13
CA GLU A 42 8.86 -22.31 -6.84
C GLU A 42 9.35 -21.46 -5.67
N ALA A 43 10.56 -20.89 -5.78
CA ALA A 43 11.11 -19.99 -4.78
C ALA A 43 10.22 -18.73 -4.53
N ALA A 44 9.60 -18.17 -5.58
CA ALA A 44 8.70 -17.03 -5.43
C ALA A 44 7.37 -17.41 -4.78
N ILE A 45 6.88 -18.62 -5.04
CA ILE A 45 5.67 -19.17 -4.40
C ILE A 45 5.94 -19.44 -2.91
N GLU A 46 7.07 -20.08 -2.60
CA GLU A 46 7.49 -20.37 -1.23
C GLU A 46 7.67 -19.07 -0.42
N ASP A 47 8.37 -18.08 -0.97
CA ASP A 47 8.57 -16.79 -0.32
C ASP A 47 7.24 -16.04 -0.10
N THR A 48 6.30 -16.16 -1.02
CA THR A 48 4.96 -15.56 -0.85
C THR A 48 4.21 -16.20 0.32
N LYS A 49 4.24 -17.53 0.43
CA LYS A 49 3.64 -18.28 1.56
C LYS A 49 4.31 -17.87 2.87
N ALA A 50 5.63 -17.86 2.90
CA ALA A 50 6.40 -17.40 4.06
C ALA A 50 6.04 -15.96 4.45
N GLY A 51 5.91 -15.06 3.48
CA GLY A 51 5.49 -13.69 3.74
C GLY A 51 4.09 -13.57 4.34
N ILE A 52 3.16 -14.48 4.02
CA ILE A 52 1.84 -14.53 4.65
C ILE A 52 1.97 -15.00 6.11
N GLU A 53 2.70 -16.08 6.35
CA GLU A 53 2.92 -16.63 7.70
C GLU A 53 3.59 -15.61 8.63
N LEU A 54 4.65 -14.94 8.17
CA LEU A 54 5.34 -13.89 8.92
C LEU A 54 4.45 -12.67 9.20
N ARG A 55 3.48 -12.34 8.32
CA ARG A 55 2.50 -11.28 8.59
C ARG A 55 1.52 -11.68 9.69
N VAL A 56 1.08 -12.91 9.71
CA VAL A 56 0.20 -13.43 10.79
C VAL A 56 0.92 -13.31 12.12
N ALA A 57 2.23 -13.63 12.19
CA ALA A 57 3.05 -13.47 13.39
C ALA A 57 3.11 -12.00 13.88
N ARG A 58 3.01 -11.03 12.97
CA ARG A 58 2.97 -9.58 13.29
C ARG A 58 1.61 -9.06 13.74
N HIS A 59 0.63 -9.90 13.99
CA HIS A 59 -0.74 -9.47 14.30
C HIS A 59 -1.36 -8.52 13.25
N PHE A 60 -0.97 -8.70 11.99
CA PHE A 60 -1.58 -7.98 10.89
C PHE A 60 -3.07 -8.33 10.81
N SER A 61 -3.92 -7.40 11.15
CA SER A 61 -5.35 -7.55 10.92
C SER A 61 -5.65 -7.30 9.45
N SER A 62 -6.23 -8.30 8.75
CA SER A 62 -6.91 -7.98 7.50
C SER A 62 -8.13 -7.11 7.82
N LEU A 63 -8.60 -6.34 6.84
CA LEU A 63 -9.84 -5.58 7.04
C LEU A 63 -11.00 -6.53 7.41
N SER A 64 -11.04 -7.74 6.84
CA SER A 64 -12.07 -8.75 7.18
C SER A 64 -12.00 -9.16 8.65
N THR A 65 -10.81 -9.40 9.19
CA THR A 65 -10.62 -9.72 10.61
C THR A 65 -11.04 -8.55 11.51
N LEU A 66 -10.54 -7.35 11.24
CA LEU A 66 -10.87 -6.15 12.00
C LEU A 66 -12.37 -5.83 11.97
N ALA A 67 -13.00 -5.98 10.81
CA ALA A 67 -14.44 -5.77 10.65
C ALA A 67 -15.26 -6.78 11.46
N GLN A 68 -14.82 -8.05 11.52
CA GLN A 68 -15.47 -9.07 12.35
C GLN A 68 -15.32 -8.75 13.84
N GLU A 69 -14.13 -8.40 14.31
CA GLU A 69 -13.86 -8.00 15.70
C GLU A 69 -14.70 -6.81 16.13
N LYS A 70 -14.81 -5.80 15.26
CA LYS A 70 -15.60 -4.58 15.49
C LYS A 70 -17.08 -4.74 15.15
N LYS A 71 -17.51 -5.92 14.65
CA LYS A 71 -18.88 -6.22 14.21
C LYS A 71 -19.37 -5.25 13.12
N LEU A 72 -18.49 -4.82 12.23
CA LEU A 72 -18.82 -3.94 11.11
C LEU A 72 -19.38 -4.76 9.94
N LYS A 73 -20.41 -4.22 9.29
CA LYS A 73 -21.05 -4.75 8.08
C LYS A 73 -21.35 -3.60 7.15
N PHE A 74 -21.17 -3.84 5.85
CA PHE A 74 -21.31 -2.83 4.83
C PHE A 74 -22.22 -3.32 3.68
N GLU A 75 -22.97 -2.43 3.06
CA GLU A 75 -23.83 -2.74 1.92
C GLU A 75 -23.11 -2.50 0.59
N HIS A 76 -22.43 -1.36 0.46
CA HIS A 76 -21.80 -0.92 -0.79
C HIS A 76 -20.35 -0.47 -0.53
N GLY A 77 -19.40 -1.24 -1.04
CA GLY A 77 -17.97 -0.93 -0.98
C GLY A 77 -17.41 -0.39 -2.30
N LEU A 78 -16.33 0.38 -2.19
CA LEU A 78 -15.51 0.83 -3.29
C LEU A 78 -14.06 0.43 -3.03
N THR A 79 -13.36 -0.14 -4.01
CA THR A 79 -11.90 -0.38 -3.94
C THR A 79 -11.19 0.52 -4.92
N LEU A 80 -10.24 1.29 -4.42
CA LEU A 80 -9.31 2.10 -5.20
C LEU A 80 -8.07 1.26 -5.51
N GLY A 81 -7.65 1.19 -6.79
CA GLY A 81 -6.54 0.36 -7.23
C GLY A 81 -6.79 -1.12 -6.93
N CYS A 82 -7.92 -1.64 -7.45
CA CYS A 82 -8.38 -2.99 -7.10
C CYS A 82 -7.53 -4.13 -7.70
N GLY A 83 -6.67 -3.82 -8.69
CA GLY A 83 -5.96 -4.84 -9.44
C GLY A 83 -6.91 -5.91 -9.99
N ALA A 84 -6.56 -7.18 -9.83
CA ALA A 84 -7.42 -8.30 -10.23
C ALA A 84 -8.49 -8.67 -9.19
N GLY A 85 -8.90 -7.77 -8.32
CA GLY A 85 -10.09 -7.91 -7.49
C GLY A 85 -9.97 -8.85 -6.29
N ARG A 86 -8.79 -9.01 -5.69
CA ARG A 86 -8.60 -9.94 -4.58
C ARG A 86 -9.25 -9.48 -3.28
N CYS A 87 -9.10 -8.19 -2.94
CA CYS A 87 -9.54 -7.65 -1.67
C CYS A 87 -11.07 -7.69 -1.55
N GLU A 88 -11.77 -7.15 -2.55
CA GLU A 88 -13.23 -7.11 -2.57
C GLU A 88 -13.86 -8.49 -2.64
N ARG A 89 -13.24 -9.46 -3.36
CA ARG A 89 -13.71 -10.84 -3.32
C ARG A 89 -13.66 -11.42 -1.89
N GLU A 90 -12.55 -11.22 -1.17
CA GLU A 90 -12.42 -11.66 0.22
C GLU A 90 -13.50 -11.02 1.10
N LEU A 91 -13.71 -9.71 0.99
CA LEU A 91 -14.67 -8.98 1.81
C LEU A 91 -16.13 -9.38 1.54
N VAL A 92 -16.46 -9.74 0.29
CA VAL A 92 -17.80 -10.25 -0.04
C VAL A 92 -17.94 -11.71 0.41
N GLN A 93 -16.97 -12.57 0.17
CA GLN A 93 -17.00 -13.98 0.58
C GLN A 93 -17.05 -14.16 2.10
N THR A 94 -16.39 -13.30 2.86
CA THR A 94 -16.43 -13.29 4.33
C THR A 94 -17.66 -12.58 4.88
N GLY A 95 -18.52 -12.03 4.00
CA GLY A 95 -19.76 -11.35 4.39
C GLY A 95 -19.53 -10.04 5.15
N VAL A 96 -18.39 -9.40 4.98
CA VAL A 96 -18.08 -8.08 5.53
C VAL A 96 -18.80 -6.99 4.74
N CYS A 97 -18.86 -7.13 3.42
CA CYS A 97 -19.60 -6.22 2.56
C CYS A 97 -20.46 -7.00 1.57
N ARG A 98 -21.63 -6.45 1.21
CA ARG A 98 -22.57 -7.15 0.31
C ARG A 98 -22.18 -7.02 -1.15
N THR A 99 -21.80 -5.83 -1.60
CA THR A 99 -21.41 -5.56 -2.99
C THR A 99 -20.19 -4.64 -3.03
N PHE A 100 -19.38 -4.77 -4.08
CA PHE A 100 -18.25 -3.87 -4.31
C PHE A 100 -18.19 -3.38 -5.75
N HIS A 101 -17.67 -2.15 -5.88
CA HIS A 101 -17.16 -1.60 -7.12
C HIS A 101 -15.64 -1.43 -7.03
N GLY A 102 -14.90 -1.93 -8.01
CA GLY A 102 -13.43 -1.83 -8.06
C GLY A 102 -13.00 -0.90 -9.19
N ILE A 103 -12.01 -0.05 -8.95
CA ILE A 103 -11.43 0.85 -9.94
C ILE A 103 -9.93 0.60 -10.02
N ASP A 104 -9.41 0.46 -11.25
CA ASP A 104 -7.97 0.35 -11.51
C ASP A 104 -7.61 1.02 -12.84
N ILE A 105 -6.36 1.46 -12.99
CA ILE A 105 -5.86 2.03 -14.23
C ILE A 105 -5.55 0.95 -15.28
N SER A 106 -5.29 -0.29 -14.84
CA SER A 106 -4.91 -1.42 -15.68
C SER A 106 -6.14 -2.11 -16.29
N GLU A 107 -6.32 -1.98 -17.60
CA GLU A 107 -7.38 -2.67 -18.35
C GLU A 107 -7.27 -4.20 -18.20
N ASP A 108 -6.05 -4.74 -18.31
CA ASP A 108 -5.82 -6.18 -18.19
C ASP A 108 -6.20 -6.70 -16.79
N ALA A 109 -5.91 -5.94 -15.75
CA ALA A 109 -6.27 -6.29 -14.37
C ALA A 109 -7.79 -6.29 -14.18
N ILE A 110 -8.48 -5.30 -14.75
CA ILE A 110 -9.96 -5.20 -14.72
C ILE A 110 -10.62 -6.35 -15.47
N VAL A 111 -10.12 -6.72 -16.66
CA VAL A 111 -10.63 -7.88 -17.41
C VAL A 111 -10.51 -9.14 -16.56
N ALA A 112 -9.34 -9.40 -15.97
CA ALA A 112 -9.13 -10.56 -15.09
C ALA A 112 -10.06 -10.52 -13.85
N ALA A 113 -10.25 -9.35 -13.23
CA ALA A 113 -11.15 -9.19 -12.09
C ALA A 113 -12.61 -9.51 -12.44
N GLN A 114 -13.09 -9.02 -13.59
CA GLN A 114 -14.45 -9.29 -14.12
C GLN A 114 -14.67 -10.76 -14.40
N GLU A 115 -13.71 -11.43 -15.05
CA GLU A 115 -13.77 -12.87 -15.35
C GLU A 115 -13.89 -13.69 -14.06
N ILE A 116 -13.00 -13.46 -13.09
CA ILE A 116 -13.02 -14.20 -11.83
C ILE A 116 -14.31 -13.94 -11.05
N ALA A 117 -14.80 -12.69 -11.00
CA ALA A 117 -16.05 -12.35 -10.32
C ALA A 117 -17.26 -13.07 -10.93
N ARG A 118 -17.30 -13.13 -12.27
CA ARG A 118 -18.36 -13.86 -13.02
C ARG A 118 -18.30 -15.36 -12.77
N GLU A 119 -17.12 -15.97 -12.84
CA GLU A 119 -16.92 -17.40 -12.57
C GLU A 119 -17.37 -17.80 -11.17
N GLN A 120 -17.11 -16.93 -10.17
CA GLN A 120 -17.47 -17.16 -8.79
C GLN A 120 -18.87 -16.64 -8.43
N ASN A 121 -19.61 -16.09 -9.41
CA ASN A 121 -20.94 -15.49 -9.22
C ASN A 121 -21.02 -14.49 -8.05
N LEU A 122 -20.02 -13.60 -7.97
CA LEU A 122 -19.93 -12.60 -6.93
C LEU A 122 -20.55 -11.25 -7.37
N PRO A 123 -21.23 -10.52 -6.47
CA PRO A 123 -21.85 -9.23 -6.77
C PRO A 123 -20.80 -8.10 -6.80
N LEU A 124 -19.87 -8.20 -7.74
CA LEU A 124 -18.76 -7.27 -7.95
C LEU A 124 -18.85 -6.62 -9.33
N THR A 125 -18.51 -5.35 -9.40
CA THR A 125 -18.38 -4.59 -10.65
C THR A 125 -17.02 -3.92 -10.71
N TYR A 126 -16.50 -3.68 -11.91
CA TYR A 126 -15.18 -3.13 -12.11
C TYR A 126 -15.14 -2.11 -13.24
N GLU A 127 -14.31 -1.07 -13.09
CA GLU A 127 -14.14 0.01 -14.06
C GLU A 127 -12.66 0.33 -14.24
N VAL A 128 -12.26 0.59 -15.50
CA VAL A 128 -10.95 1.15 -15.84
C VAL A 128 -11.01 2.66 -15.66
N ALA A 129 -10.29 3.20 -14.68
CA ALA A 129 -10.18 4.64 -14.51
C ALA A 129 -8.87 5.04 -13.80
N ASP A 130 -8.37 6.22 -14.16
CA ASP A 130 -7.24 6.84 -13.47
C ASP A 130 -7.71 7.53 -12.19
N LEU A 131 -7.28 7.02 -11.04
CA LEU A 131 -7.66 7.54 -9.72
C LEU A 131 -7.30 9.03 -9.54
N ASN A 132 -6.25 9.50 -10.20
CA ASN A 132 -5.86 10.91 -10.14
C ASN A 132 -6.93 11.86 -10.72
N PHE A 133 -7.83 11.37 -11.59
CA PHE A 133 -8.86 12.16 -12.26
C PHE A 133 -10.28 11.61 -12.08
N VAL A 134 -10.44 10.51 -11.33
CA VAL A 134 -11.74 9.89 -11.08
C VAL A 134 -12.74 10.89 -10.47
N ARG A 135 -14.02 10.72 -10.80
CA ARG A 135 -15.15 11.37 -10.14
C ARG A 135 -16.03 10.30 -9.54
N LEU A 136 -16.15 10.31 -8.23
CA LEU A 136 -16.92 9.31 -7.50
C LEU A 136 -18.34 9.85 -7.22
N PRO A 137 -19.37 8.98 -7.22
CA PRO A 137 -20.73 9.37 -6.86
C PRO A 137 -20.79 9.76 -5.38
N GLU A 138 -21.54 10.84 -5.06
CA GLU A 138 -21.61 11.37 -3.70
C GLU A 138 -22.43 10.45 -2.79
N ARG A 139 -22.01 10.30 -1.53
CA ARG A 139 -22.71 9.62 -0.42
C ARG A 139 -23.24 8.23 -0.81
N THR A 140 -22.47 7.49 -1.58
CA THR A 140 -22.90 6.20 -2.13
C THR A 140 -22.35 5.02 -1.34
N PHE A 141 -21.11 5.12 -0.86
CA PHE A 141 -20.40 3.99 -0.28
C PHE A 141 -20.42 4.00 1.25
N ASP A 142 -20.56 2.80 1.82
CA ASP A 142 -20.41 2.58 3.26
C ASP A 142 -18.96 2.30 3.63
N LEU A 143 -18.18 1.78 2.66
CA LEU A 143 -16.79 1.43 2.82
C LEU A 143 -15.99 1.82 1.56
N VAL A 144 -14.91 2.55 1.74
CA VAL A 144 -13.88 2.72 0.70
C VAL A 144 -12.60 2.03 1.15
N VAL A 145 -12.00 1.24 0.28
CA VAL A 145 -10.77 0.50 0.51
C VAL A 145 -9.69 1.02 -0.41
N ALA A 146 -8.57 1.41 0.16
CA ALA A 146 -7.32 1.72 -0.54
C ALA A 146 -6.23 0.81 0.01
N GLN A 147 -5.88 -0.22 -0.76
CA GLN A 147 -4.90 -1.21 -0.34
C GLN A 147 -3.73 -1.27 -1.34
N THR A 148 -2.57 -0.79 -0.90
CA THR A 148 -1.34 -0.75 -1.70
C THR A 148 -1.48 -0.02 -3.05
N CYS A 149 -2.16 1.13 -3.04
CA CYS A 149 -2.41 1.92 -4.24
C CYS A 149 -2.19 3.43 -4.07
N LEU A 150 -2.38 3.99 -2.86
CA LEU A 150 -2.26 5.44 -2.65
C LEU A 150 -0.85 5.95 -2.84
N HIS A 151 0.18 5.12 -2.62
CA HIS A 151 1.56 5.49 -2.87
C HIS A 151 1.88 5.70 -4.37
N HIS A 152 0.97 5.32 -5.29
CA HIS A 152 1.02 5.63 -6.71
C HIS A 152 0.22 6.89 -7.11
N ILE A 153 -0.39 7.59 -6.15
CA ILE A 153 -1.25 8.73 -6.44
C ILE A 153 -0.48 10.05 -6.35
N LEU A 154 -0.49 10.80 -7.45
CA LEU A 154 0.12 12.12 -7.54
C LEU A 154 -0.79 13.20 -6.93
N PHE A 155 -2.09 13.18 -7.21
CA PHE A 155 -3.07 14.18 -6.74
C PHE A 155 -3.82 13.70 -5.50
N LEU A 156 -3.09 13.42 -4.41
CA LEU A 156 -3.62 12.87 -3.15
C LEU A 156 -4.78 13.70 -2.59
N GLU A 157 -4.67 15.04 -2.63
CA GLU A 157 -5.70 15.95 -2.11
C GLU A 157 -7.02 15.80 -2.85
N ARG A 158 -6.94 15.65 -4.18
CA ARG A 158 -8.11 15.42 -5.02
C ARG A 158 -8.75 14.07 -4.72
N VAL A 159 -7.95 13.01 -4.62
CA VAL A 159 -8.47 11.67 -4.30
C VAL A 159 -9.08 11.66 -2.91
N ALA A 160 -8.44 12.25 -1.90
CA ALA A 160 -8.99 12.37 -0.55
C ALA A 160 -10.35 13.09 -0.54
N GLU A 161 -10.49 14.19 -1.30
CA GLU A 161 -11.77 14.90 -1.46
C GLU A 161 -12.83 14.03 -2.12
N GLN A 162 -12.50 13.32 -3.22
CA GLN A 162 -13.44 12.44 -3.89
C GLN A 162 -13.90 11.30 -2.98
N VAL A 163 -12.99 10.68 -2.24
CA VAL A 163 -13.31 9.63 -1.26
C VAL A 163 -14.22 10.17 -0.16
N TRP A 164 -13.90 11.36 0.39
CA TRP A 164 -14.72 11.98 1.43
C TRP A 164 -16.16 12.27 0.95
N ARG A 165 -16.31 12.80 -0.28
CA ARG A 165 -17.62 13.08 -0.88
C ARG A 165 -18.41 11.80 -1.15
N SER A 166 -17.73 10.72 -1.55
CA SER A 166 -18.38 9.47 -1.97
C SER A 166 -18.86 8.61 -0.80
N LEU A 167 -18.25 8.77 0.38
CA LEU A 167 -18.64 8.08 1.59
C LEU A 167 -19.93 8.65 2.18
N LYS A 168 -20.79 7.77 2.71
CA LYS A 168 -21.87 8.15 3.61
C LYS A 168 -21.30 8.74 4.90
N PRO A 169 -22.07 9.57 5.65
CA PRO A 169 -21.56 10.21 6.87
C PRO A 169 -21.05 9.23 7.93
N ASP A 170 -21.63 8.03 7.98
CA ASP A 170 -21.29 6.92 8.88
C ASP A 170 -20.41 5.85 8.21
N GLY A 171 -19.93 6.12 7.00
CA GLY A 171 -19.04 5.23 6.25
C GLY A 171 -17.63 5.18 6.79
N TYR A 172 -16.84 4.26 6.24
CA TYR A 172 -15.45 4.05 6.62
C TYR A 172 -14.52 4.08 5.43
N LEU A 173 -13.32 4.62 5.66
CA LEU A 173 -12.17 4.47 4.79
C LEU A 173 -11.18 3.52 5.44
N TRP A 174 -10.78 2.48 4.71
CA TRP A 174 -9.65 1.63 5.04
C TRP A 174 -8.46 1.97 4.16
N ILE A 175 -7.33 2.25 4.78
CA ILE A 175 -6.04 2.41 4.11
C ILE A 175 -5.09 1.32 4.63
N HIS A 176 -4.45 0.59 3.72
CA HIS A 176 -3.31 -0.27 4.00
C HIS A 176 -2.25 0.01 2.94
N ASP A 177 -1.24 0.78 3.30
CA ASP A 177 -0.31 1.28 2.29
C ASP A 177 1.12 1.45 2.80
N PHE A 178 2.04 1.65 1.84
CA PHE A 178 3.36 2.19 2.09
C PHE A 178 3.23 3.70 2.33
N ILE A 179 3.60 4.13 3.52
CA ILE A 179 3.51 5.53 3.99
C ILE A 179 4.89 6.13 4.28
N GLY A 180 5.93 5.40 3.88
CA GLY A 180 7.32 5.81 4.07
C GLY A 180 7.77 6.93 3.16
N GLU A 181 9.06 7.11 3.10
CA GLU A 181 9.70 8.23 2.40
C GLU A 181 9.38 8.22 0.91
N THR A 182 8.94 9.38 0.41
CA THR A 182 8.65 9.64 -1.01
C THR A 182 9.81 9.17 -1.89
N GLN A 183 9.49 8.45 -2.96
CA GLN A 183 10.41 7.88 -3.95
C GLN A 183 11.56 7.07 -3.34
N GLY A 184 11.30 6.39 -2.21
CA GLY A 184 12.29 5.54 -1.56
C GLY A 184 13.49 6.31 -1.02
N GLN A 185 13.37 7.62 -0.78
CA GLN A 185 14.44 8.45 -0.23
C GLN A 185 14.61 8.21 1.27
N TYR A 186 14.85 6.95 1.63
CA TYR A 186 14.96 6.48 3.01
C TYR A 186 15.81 7.38 3.88
N ASP A 187 15.35 7.64 5.12
CA ASP A 187 16.13 8.34 6.14
C ASP A 187 17.48 7.68 6.37
N LEU A 188 18.55 8.48 6.52
CA LEU A 188 19.91 7.96 6.70
C LEU A 188 20.06 7.13 7.98
N LYS A 189 19.27 7.43 9.02
CA LYS A 189 19.25 6.67 10.27
C LYS A 189 18.65 5.29 10.03
N ARG A 190 17.55 5.19 9.23
CA ARG A 190 16.97 3.91 8.80
C ARG A 190 17.98 3.07 8.05
N ILE A 191 18.66 3.66 7.05
CA ILE A 191 19.70 2.96 6.26
C ILE A 191 20.83 2.49 7.16
N SER A 192 21.27 3.33 8.11
CA SER A 192 22.33 2.96 9.06
C SER A 192 21.94 1.75 9.91
N ILE A 193 20.71 1.73 10.45
CA ILE A 193 20.20 0.61 11.26
C ILE A 193 20.14 -0.66 10.40
N VAL A 194 19.55 -0.58 9.21
CA VAL A 194 19.44 -1.71 8.27
C VAL A 194 20.82 -2.30 7.96
N ASN A 195 21.79 -1.46 7.59
CA ASN A 195 23.12 -1.93 7.19
C ASN A 195 23.91 -2.52 8.36
N GLN A 196 23.74 -2.00 9.59
CA GLN A 196 24.32 -2.61 10.78
C GLN A 196 23.72 -4.00 11.04
N ILE A 197 22.41 -4.17 10.91
CA ILE A 197 21.74 -5.46 11.05
C ILE A 197 22.23 -6.43 9.94
N LEU A 198 22.24 -5.99 8.68
CA LEU A 198 22.69 -6.83 7.56
C LEU A 198 24.16 -7.27 7.74
N ALA A 199 25.02 -6.45 8.33
CA ALA A 199 26.43 -6.80 8.55
C ALA A 199 26.62 -7.98 9.51
N ILE A 200 25.71 -8.18 10.48
CA ILE A 200 25.80 -9.26 11.47
C ILE A 200 24.90 -10.47 11.15
N LEU A 201 23.91 -10.30 10.25
CA LEU A 201 23.03 -11.40 9.88
C LEU A 201 23.81 -12.50 9.12
N PRO A 202 23.61 -13.79 9.46
CA PRO A 202 24.14 -14.91 8.69
C PRO A 202 23.68 -14.84 7.22
N GLU A 203 24.54 -15.35 6.31
CA GLU A 203 24.31 -15.31 4.87
C GLU A 203 22.95 -15.89 4.47
N LYS A 204 22.51 -16.99 5.10
CA LYS A 204 21.25 -17.66 4.79
C LYS A 204 20.02 -16.72 4.86
N PHE A 205 20.03 -15.72 5.76
CA PHE A 205 18.95 -14.74 5.92
C PHE A 205 19.03 -13.57 4.94
N ARG A 206 20.16 -13.40 4.28
CA ARG A 206 20.43 -12.36 3.28
C ARG A 206 20.43 -12.87 1.85
N LYS A 207 20.41 -14.20 1.66
CA LYS A 207 20.39 -14.83 0.34
C LYS A 207 18.98 -14.75 -0.25
N ASN A 208 18.82 -13.94 -1.29
CA ASN A 208 17.56 -13.88 -2.03
C ASN A 208 17.42 -15.14 -2.92
N LYS A 209 16.51 -16.03 -2.57
CA LYS A 209 16.29 -17.32 -3.26
C LYS A 209 15.65 -17.14 -4.66
N ILE A 210 14.99 -16.00 -4.92
CA ILE A 210 14.35 -15.71 -6.21
C ILE A 210 15.40 -15.22 -7.24
N THR A 211 16.28 -14.30 -6.81
CA THR A 211 17.26 -13.67 -7.71
C THR A 211 18.66 -14.30 -7.62
N GLY A 212 18.92 -15.12 -6.61
CA GLY A 212 20.23 -15.67 -6.30
C GLY A 212 21.22 -14.66 -5.72
N LYS A 213 20.86 -13.40 -5.58
CA LYS A 213 21.74 -12.33 -5.06
C LYS A 213 21.83 -12.34 -3.54
N LEU A 214 22.97 -11.92 -3.01
CA LEU A 214 23.17 -11.68 -1.58
C LEU A 214 22.90 -10.20 -1.28
N VAL A 215 22.01 -9.93 -0.32
CA VAL A 215 21.75 -8.58 0.17
C VAL A 215 22.83 -8.23 1.19
N THR A 216 23.72 -7.30 0.86
CA THR A 216 24.85 -6.90 1.71
C THR A 216 24.68 -5.52 2.30
N GLU A 217 24.01 -4.63 1.59
CA GLU A 217 23.73 -3.27 2.02
C GLU A 217 22.48 -2.74 1.31
N ILE A 218 21.85 -1.74 1.91
CA ILE A 218 20.78 -0.94 1.31
C ILE A 218 21.31 0.47 1.08
N LYS A 219 21.00 1.03 -0.08
CA LYS A 219 21.28 2.42 -0.46
C LYS A 219 19.98 3.12 -0.85
N ARG A 220 19.97 4.44 -0.77
CA ARG A 220 18.89 5.22 -1.38
C ARG A 220 18.86 4.95 -2.88
N PRO A 221 17.70 4.63 -3.48
CA PRO A 221 17.58 4.58 -4.92
C PRO A 221 17.73 5.98 -5.53
N GLU A 222 18.07 6.06 -6.79
CA GLU A 222 17.95 7.30 -7.55
C GLU A 222 16.46 7.64 -7.71
N PRO A 223 16.03 8.89 -7.42
CA PRO A 223 14.65 9.31 -7.63
C PRO A 223 14.18 9.06 -9.08
N GLY A 224 12.96 8.58 -9.26
CA GLY A 224 12.39 8.23 -10.56
C GLY A 224 12.86 6.89 -11.15
N HIS A 225 13.71 6.13 -10.45
CA HIS A 225 14.22 4.82 -10.90
C HIS A 225 13.65 3.65 -10.10
N LEU A 226 12.50 3.83 -9.46
CA LEU A 226 11.72 2.76 -8.84
C LEU A 226 10.92 2.00 -9.91
N GLY A 227 10.39 0.81 -9.58
CA GLY A 227 9.77 -0.12 -10.50
C GLY A 227 8.74 0.48 -11.47
N SER A 228 7.96 1.47 -11.02
CA SER A 228 7.03 2.23 -11.85
C SER A 228 7.25 3.75 -11.69
N PRO A 229 6.76 4.59 -12.63
CA PRO A 229 6.93 6.04 -12.55
C PRO A 229 6.27 6.69 -11.33
N PHE A 230 5.16 6.13 -10.85
CA PHE A 230 4.45 6.63 -9.68
C PHE A 230 4.82 5.89 -8.38
N GLU A 231 5.75 4.94 -8.41
CA GLU A 231 6.15 4.20 -7.21
C GLU A 231 6.57 5.13 -6.09
N SER A 232 5.83 5.10 -4.99
CA SER A 232 6.06 5.93 -3.79
C SER A 232 6.14 7.43 -4.09
N ILE A 233 5.39 7.92 -5.10
CA ILE A 233 5.53 9.28 -5.65
C ILE A 233 5.31 10.37 -4.59
N ARG A 234 4.37 10.17 -3.65
CA ARG A 234 4.05 11.05 -2.52
C ARG A 234 3.69 10.26 -1.26
N SER A 235 4.28 9.09 -1.06
CA SER A 235 3.88 8.14 -0.01
C SER A 235 3.92 8.74 1.40
N SER A 236 4.91 9.57 1.73
CA SER A 236 5.00 10.24 3.05
C SER A 236 3.87 11.25 3.31
N GLU A 237 3.15 11.66 2.28
CA GLU A 237 2.06 12.63 2.39
C GLU A 237 0.68 11.97 2.53
N ILE A 238 0.55 10.65 2.33
CA ILE A 238 -0.74 9.95 2.34
C ILE A 238 -1.50 10.23 3.64
N VAL A 239 -0.91 9.88 4.78
CA VAL A 239 -1.58 10.03 6.08
C VAL A 239 -1.89 11.49 6.40
N PRO A 240 -0.94 12.44 6.30
CA PRO A 240 -1.23 13.86 6.52
C PRO A 240 -2.35 14.43 5.65
N VAL A 241 -2.40 14.05 4.36
CA VAL A 241 -3.44 14.55 3.44
C VAL A 241 -4.81 14.00 3.83
N PHE A 242 -4.93 12.69 4.06
CA PHE A 242 -6.22 12.08 4.41
C PHE A 242 -6.71 12.53 5.78
N GLN A 243 -5.84 12.76 6.76
CA GLN A 243 -6.21 13.26 8.08
C GLN A 243 -6.83 14.67 8.07
N ARG A 244 -6.69 15.44 7.00
CA ARG A 244 -7.40 16.74 6.87
C ARG A 244 -8.92 16.55 6.82
N SER A 245 -9.39 15.49 6.17
CA SER A 245 -10.82 15.22 5.96
C SER A 245 -11.35 13.98 6.70
N PHE A 246 -10.45 13.23 7.35
CA PHE A 246 -10.79 11.99 8.06
C PHE A 246 -10.25 11.97 9.48
N THR A 247 -10.98 11.31 10.38
CA THR A 247 -10.53 10.99 11.75
C THR A 247 -10.10 9.53 11.80
N VAL A 248 -8.93 9.27 12.38
CA VAL A 248 -8.43 7.90 12.59
C VAL A 248 -9.13 7.28 13.78
N GLU A 249 -9.84 6.17 13.59
CA GLU A 249 -10.46 5.39 14.68
C GLU A 249 -9.61 4.21 15.14
N TRP A 250 -8.78 3.69 14.22
CA TRP A 250 -7.85 2.63 14.52
C TRP A 250 -6.65 2.72 13.58
N LYS A 251 -5.48 2.41 14.08
CA LYS A 251 -4.27 2.31 13.26
C LYS A 251 -3.33 1.21 13.74
N LEU A 252 -2.54 0.69 12.80
CA LEU A 252 -1.36 -0.12 13.02
C LEU A 252 -0.25 0.40 12.11
N GLU A 253 0.85 0.84 12.70
CA GLU A 253 2.03 1.34 11.98
C GLU A 253 3.18 0.35 12.16
N PHE A 254 3.97 0.11 11.09
CA PHE A 254 4.96 -0.95 11.03
C PHE A 254 6.08 -0.64 10.03
N ASP A 255 7.10 -1.49 9.99
CA ASP A 255 8.24 -1.38 9.09
C ASP A 255 9.10 -0.14 9.33
N ALA A 256 9.65 -0.01 10.56
CA ALA A 256 10.76 0.92 10.81
C ALA A 256 11.98 0.55 9.94
N PHE A 257 12.31 -0.74 9.87
CA PHE A 257 13.42 -1.26 9.07
C PHE A 257 13.17 -2.68 8.54
N LEU A 258 12.21 -3.42 9.09
CA LEU A 258 12.07 -4.87 8.87
C LEU A 258 11.83 -5.23 7.42
N ARG A 259 11.06 -4.43 6.68
CA ARG A 259 10.84 -4.62 5.22
C ARG A 259 12.15 -4.64 4.43
N LEU A 260 13.14 -3.85 4.85
CA LEU A 260 14.44 -3.75 4.17
C LEU A 260 15.42 -4.85 4.61
N VAL A 261 15.32 -5.33 5.85
CA VAL A 261 16.13 -6.42 6.38
C VAL A 261 15.61 -7.78 5.91
N VAL A 262 14.28 -7.93 5.76
CA VAL A 262 13.60 -9.17 5.34
C VAL A 262 12.84 -8.92 4.01
N PRO A 263 13.57 -8.59 2.91
CA PRO A 263 12.94 -8.31 1.63
C PRO A 263 12.36 -9.59 1.00
N PRO A 264 11.47 -9.46 0.00
CA PRO A 264 11.01 -10.59 -0.80
C PRO A 264 12.18 -11.44 -1.31
N GLY A 265 12.03 -12.78 -1.24
CA GLY A 265 13.06 -13.74 -1.61
C GLY A 265 13.97 -14.20 -0.47
N THR A 266 13.87 -13.58 0.73
CA THR A 266 14.64 -14.01 1.92
C THR A 266 13.75 -14.61 3.01
N ARG A 267 12.45 -14.46 2.91
CA ARG A 267 11.46 -14.71 3.97
C ARG A 267 11.41 -16.16 4.43
N ALA A 268 11.50 -17.11 3.51
CA ALA A 268 11.43 -18.53 3.82
C ALA A 268 12.53 -18.98 4.81
N ALA A 269 13.71 -18.35 4.77
CA ALA A 269 14.80 -18.68 5.70
C ALA A 269 14.45 -18.43 7.16
N TYR A 270 13.55 -17.50 7.45
CA TYR A 270 13.10 -17.19 8.82
C TYR A 270 12.07 -18.17 9.37
N LEU A 271 11.58 -19.11 8.55
CA LEU A 271 10.63 -20.16 8.96
C LEU A 271 11.24 -21.55 9.01
N GLU A 272 12.54 -21.72 8.70
CA GLU A 272 13.21 -23.01 8.59
C GLU A 272 13.24 -23.81 9.90
N ASN A 273 13.37 -23.13 11.04
CA ASN A 273 13.43 -23.75 12.37
C ASN A 273 13.10 -22.73 13.46
N ASP A 274 13.03 -23.19 14.70
CA ASP A 274 12.65 -22.36 15.85
C ASP A 274 13.65 -21.21 16.12
N ASP A 275 14.96 -21.43 15.95
CA ASP A 275 15.95 -20.36 16.09
C ASP A 275 15.77 -19.27 15.04
N SER A 276 15.44 -19.67 13.79
CA SER A 276 15.16 -18.73 12.70
C SER A 276 13.89 -17.92 12.95
N LYS A 277 12.86 -18.55 13.50
CA LYS A 277 11.61 -17.87 13.91
C LYS A 277 11.87 -16.92 15.06
N ALA A 278 12.61 -17.33 16.10
CA ALA A 278 12.99 -16.48 17.22
C ALA A 278 13.81 -15.26 16.77
N LEU A 279 14.68 -15.42 15.78
CA LEU A 279 15.39 -14.29 15.16
C LEU A 279 14.41 -13.32 14.48
N PHE A 280 13.44 -13.81 13.72
CA PHE A 280 12.43 -12.95 13.10
C PHE A 280 11.60 -12.20 14.15
N GLU A 281 11.15 -12.89 15.20
CA GLU A 281 10.40 -12.28 16.30
C GLU A 281 11.22 -11.21 17.02
N THR A 282 12.52 -11.45 17.21
CA THR A 282 13.44 -10.46 17.78
C THR A 282 13.57 -9.23 16.88
N LEU A 283 13.75 -9.42 15.58
CA LEU A 283 13.81 -8.30 14.63
C LEU A 283 12.50 -7.52 14.59
N MET A 284 11.37 -8.21 14.66
CA MET A 284 10.04 -7.60 14.70
C MET A 284 9.85 -6.76 15.98
N MET A 285 10.23 -7.30 17.14
CA MET A 285 10.16 -6.57 18.40
C MET A 285 11.04 -5.30 18.36
N LEU A 286 12.23 -5.39 17.79
CA LEU A 286 13.12 -4.24 17.63
C LEU A 286 12.57 -3.20 16.62
N ASP A 287 11.93 -3.66 15.55
CA ASP A 287 11.24 -2.80 14.58
C ASP A 287 10.13 -1.98 15.25
N ASP A 288 9.27 -2.66 16.02
CA ASP A 288 8.18 -2.04 16.76
C ASP A 288 8.71 -1.06 17.84
N LEU A 289 9.80 -1.42 18.49
CA LEU A 289 10.45 -0.54 19.48
C LEU A 289 10.99 0.73 18.80
N CYS A 290 11.59 0.61 17.62
CA CYS A 290 12.08 1.78 16.86
C CYS A 290 10.95 2.75 16.48
N ILE A 291 9.75 2.26 16.21
CA ILE A 291 8.57 3.11 15.96
C ILE A 291 8.10 3.73 17.26
N LYS A 292 7.91 2.93 18.29
CA LYS A 292 7.40 3.37 19.61
C LYS A 292 8.26 4.47 20.24
N GLU A 293 9.57 4.34 20.14
CA GLU A 293 10.54 5.29 20.68
C GLU A 293 10.91 6.39 19.67
N GLU A 294 10.15 6.51 18.58
CA GLU A 294 10.35 7.53 17.52
C GLU A 294 11.77 7.58 16.95
N ILE A 295 12.47 6.45 16.97
CA ILE A 295 13.84 6.34 16.45
C ILE A 295 13.83 6.47 14.93
N VAL A 296 12.86 5.82 14.27
CA VAL A 296 12.60 5.87 12.83
C VAL A 296 11.08 5.88 12.60
N GLN A 297 10.61 6.68 11.66
CA GLN A 297 9.20 6.70 11.32
C GLN A 297 8.76 5.37 10.67
N PRO A 298 7.50 4.91 10.83
CA PRO A 298 7.00 3.74 10.13
C PRO A 298 6.99 3.97 8.61
N SER A 299 7.21 2.91 7.83
CA SER A 299 7.06 2.97 6.37
C SER A 299 5.86 2.19 5.84
N GLY A 300 5.17 1.47 6.69
CA GLY A 300 3.90 0.82 6.39
C GLY A 300 2.83 1.21 7.40
N GLY A 301 1.58 1.25 6.98
CA GLY A 301 0.47 1.59 7.85
C GLY A 301 -0.87 1.00 7.42
N GLN A 302 -1.67 0.66 8.43
CA GLN A 302 -3.08 0.32 8.30
C GLN A 302 -3.89 1.33 9.10
N TYR A 303 -4.94 1.86 8.49
CA TYR A 303 -5.79 2.88 9.13
C TYR A 303 -7.25 2.59 8.82
N LEU A 304 -8.09 2.58 9.86
CA LEU A 304 -9.53 2.67 9.74
C LEU A 304 -9.95 4.08 10.10
N MET A 305 -10.57 4.78 9.18
CA MET A 305 -10.87 6.20 9.31
C MET A 305 -12.36 6.48 9.06
N ARG A 306 -12.87 7.56 9.65
CA ARG A 306 -14.21 8.11 9.38
C ARG A 306 -14.15 9.48 8.72
N PRO A 307 -15.07 9.81 7.81
CA PRO A 307 -15.16 11.15 7.27
C PRO A 307 -15.49 12.16 8.39
N LYS A 308 -14.77 13.27 8.43
CA LYS A 308 -15.11 14.39 9.32
C LYS A 308 -16.38 15.08 8.84
N PRO A 309 -17.20 15.68 9.74
CA PRO A 309 -18.21 16.63 9.35
C PRO A 309 -17.61 17.76 8.49
N LEU A 310 -18.42 18.33 7.59
CA LEU A 310 -17.95 19.39 6.69
C LEU A 310 -17.36 20.59 7.44
N ASP A 311 -17.97 20.96 8.55
CA ASP A 311 -17.58 22.10 9.39
C ASP A 311 -16.21 21.91 10.06
N ASP A 312 -15.75 20.66 10.20
CA ASP A 312 -14.48 20.28 10.81
C ASP A 312 -13.34 20.17 9.79
N ILE A 313 -13.63 20.34 8.50
CA ILE A 313 -12.62 20.29 7.44
C ILE A 313 -11.99 21.67 7.29
N PRO A 314 -10.66 21.79 7.41
CA PRO A 314 -9.99 23.07 7.18
C PRO A 314 -10.32 23.64 5.79
N ALA A 315 -10.71 24.90 5.75
CA ALA A 315 -10.92 25.59 4.48
C ALA A 315 -9.71 25.39 3.57
N LYS A 316 -9.95 25.10 2.28
CA LYS A 316 -8.86 25.03 1.31
C LYS A 316 -8.10 26.36 1.38
N ASN A 317 -6.82 26.33 1.75
CA ASN A 317 -5.96 27.46 1.50
C ASN A 317 -6.00 27.69 -0.02
N THR A 318 -6.81 28.62 -0.47
CA THR A 318 -6.73 29.20 -1.80
C THR A 318 -5.47 30.05 -1.86
N ALA A 319 -4.31 29.43 -1.76
CA ALA A 319 -3.07 30.06 -2.16
C ALA A 319 -3.02 29.95 -3.69
N SER A 320 -3.51 31.00 -4.24
CA SER A 320 -3.16 31.68 -5.51
C SER A 320 -2.39 30.91 -6.56
N GLY A 321 -3.05 30.83 -7.73
CA GLY A 321 -2.56 31.21 -9.03
C GLY A 321 -1.53 30.37 -9.72
#